data_df101717642e112292dc957170db2001
#
_entry.id   df101717642e112292dc957170db2001
#
_cell.length_a   1.000
_cell.length_b   1.000
_cell.length_c   1.000
_cell.angle_alpha   90.00
_cell.angle_beta   90.00
_cell.angle_gamma   90.00
#
_symmetry.space_group_name_H-M   'P 1'
#
loop_
_entity.id
_entity.type
_entity.pdbx_description
1 polymer ?
#
loop_
_entity_poly.entity_id
_entity_poly.type
_entity_poly.pdbx_seq_one_letter_code
_entity_poly.pdbx_strand_id
1 'polypeptide(L)'
;MGKRVLILLLIMCITACSSEKPVDNSIMISKIGINRKYEISSINKLVNEITMFSEYGNPSIKNSNIIIGSHSGSGINAYFKDLNKLEQGDIVLITYENIEYKYEVSRIYEVDESDLSILKSNGISKLTLLTCKDNDDKIRLIVEATPIDKWQVVIYN
;
A
#
# COMPACT_ATOMS: atom_id res chain seq x y z
N MET A 1 12.61 -19.40 72.74
CA MET A 1 13.48 -18.92 71.63
C MET A 1 12.79 -19.27 70.33
N GLY A 2 12.03 -18.36 69.74
CA GLY A 2 11.31 -18.57 68.52
C GLY A 2 12.05 -17.94 67.31
N LYS A 3 12.48 -18.78 66.37
CA LYS A 3 13.10 -18.33 65.13
C LYS A 3 11.98 -17.83 64.20
N ARG A 4 11.95 -16.52 63.92
CA ARG A 4 11.11 -15.93 62.89
C ARG A 4 11.75 -16.17 61.51
N VAL A 5 11.15 -17.04 60.71
CA VAL A 5 11.49 -17.23 59.30
C VAL A 5 10.85 -16.12 58.49
N LEU A 6 11.67 -15.21 57.98
CA LEU A 6 11.24 -14.13 57.08
C LEU A 6 11.19 -14.70 55.66
N ILE A 7 9.99 -14.99 55.16
CA ILE A 7 9.80 -15.41 53.76
C ILE A 7 9.75 -14.15 52.89
N LEU A 8 10.86 -13.89 52.20
CA LEU A 8 10.92 -12.86 51.14
C LEU A 8 10.21 -13.42 49.90
N LEU A 9 8.97 -12.95 49.67
CA LEU A 9 8.25 -13.15 48.40
C LEU A 9 8.87 -12.27 47.34
N LEU A 10 9.74 -12.87 46.50
CA LEU A 10 10.27 -12.23 45.31
C LEU A 10 9.18 -12.21 44.24
N ILE A 11 8.43 -11.10 44.13
CA ILE A 11 7.49 -10.87 43.06
C ILE A 11 8.32 -10.58 41.80
N MET A 12 8.55 -11.59 40.99
CA MET A 12 9.03 -11.41 39.59
C MET A 12 7.92 -10.77 38.80
N CYS A 13 7.98 -9.45 38.61
CA CYS A 13 7.24 -8.77 37.56
C CYS A 13 7.76 -9.25 36.22
N ILE A 14 7.07 -10.21 35.62
CA ILE A 14 7.24 -10.57 34.21
C ILE A 14 6.57 -9.46 33.43
N THR A 15 7.32 -8.41 33.08
CA THR A 15 6.89 -7.48 32.04
C THR A 15 6.92 -8.25 30.73
N ALA A 16 5.78 -8.80 30.33
CA ALA A 16 5.58 -9.29 29.00
C ALA A 16 5.68 -8.07 28.07
N CYS A 17 6.88 -7.83 27.54
CA CYS A 17 7.09 -6.93 26.42
C CYS A 17 6.42 -7.62 25.22
N SER A 18 5.16 -7.31 24.94
CA SER A 18 4.53 -7.66 23.70
C SER A 18 5.25 -6.84 22.61
N SER A 19 6.23 -7.45 21.95
CA SER A 19 6.77 -6.89 20.72
C SER A 19 5.64 -6.95 19.70
N GLU A 20 4.96 -5.82 19.48
CA GLU A 20 4.07 -5.67 18.34
C GLU A 20 4.92 -5.96 17.09
N LYS A 21 4.50 -6.97 16.32
CA LYS A 21 5.14 -7.26 15.04
C LYS A 21 5.02 -5.99 14.18
N PRO A 22 6.10 -5.56 13.51
CA PRO A 22 6.02 -4.39 12.65
C PRO A 22 4.93 -4.63 11.60
N VAL A 23 4.04 -3.66 11.44
CA VAL A 23 3.01 -3.68 10.40
C VAL A 23 3.70 -3.60 9.06
N ASP A 24 3.41 -4.55 8.16
CA ASP A 24 3.94 -4.54 6.81
C ASP A 24 2.93 -3.93 5.85
N ASN A 25 3.37 -2.88 5.12
CA ASN A 25 2.65 -2.24 4.05
C ASN A 25 3.55 -2.24 2.82
N SER A 26 3.24 -3.09 1.85
CA SER A 26 4.09 -3.27 0.67
C SER A 26 3.28 -3.44 -0.62
N ILE A 27 3.92 -3.11 -1.73
CA ILE A 27 3.40 -3.33 -3.08
C ILE A 27 4.37 -4.21 -3.85
N MET A 28 3.83 -5.22 -4.52
CA MET A 28 4.59 -6.07 -5.44
C MET A 28 3.92 -6.10 -6.81
N ILE A 29 4.70 -5.77 -7.85
CA ILE A 29 4.32 -5.83 -9.26
C ILE A 29 5.47 -6.50 -10.01
N SER A 30 5.42 -7.82 -10.09
CA SER A 30 6.54 -8.64 -10.59
C SER A 30 6.93 -8.30 -12.01
N LYS A 31 5.97 -7.98 -12.90
CA LYS A 31 6.22 -7.66 -14.31
C LYS A 31 7.17 -6.48 -14.50
N ILE A 32 7.15 -5.51 -13.60
CA ILE A 32 8.00 -4.32 -13.64
C ILE A 32 9.02 -4.26 -12.49
N GLY A 33 9.23 -5.39 -11.80
CA GLY A 33 10.26 -5.54 -10.78
C GLY A 33 10.03 -4.73 -9.50
N ILE A 34 8.80 -4.33 -9.20
CA ILE A 34 8.47 -3.65 -7.94
C ILE A 34 8.23 -4.68 -6.84
N ASN A 35 8.97 -4.55 -5.74
CA ASN A 35 8.73 -5.22 -4.47
C ASN A 35 9.26 -4.30 -3.37
N ARG A 36 8.39 -3.42 -2.84
CA ARG A 36 8.79 -2.35 -1.93
C ARG A 36 7.71 -2.02 -0.92
N LYS A 37 8.15 -1.51 0.22
CA LYS A 37 7.26 -0.85 1.18
C LYS A 37 6.72 0.44 0.59
N TYR A 38 5.52 0.81 1.01
CA TYR A 38 4.93 2.11 0.72
C TYR A 38 4.59 2.85 2.02
N GLU A 39 4.53 4.15 1.93
CA GLU A 39 4.06 5.00 3.03
C GLU A 39 2.58 5.32 2.87
N ILE A 40 1.89 5.55 3.98
CA ILE A 40 0.52 6.07 3.99
C ILE A 40 0.62 7.54 4.37
N SER A 41 0.17 8.41 3.48
CA SER A 41 0.26 9.86 3.68
C SER A 41 -0.87 10.59 2.98
N SER A 42 -1.05 11.87 3.34
CA SER A 42 -1.96 12.77 2.63
C SER A 42 -1.44 13.10 1.24
N ILE A 43 -2.35 13.29 0.27
CA ILE A 43 -2.01 13.70 -1.10
C ILE A 43 -1.23 15.03 -1.16
N ASN A 44 -1.41 15.88 -0.16
CA ASN A 44 -0.69 17.15 -0.06
C ASN A 44 0.75 17.00 0.46
N LYS A 45 1.13 15.81 0.90
CA LYS A 45 2.48 15.50 1.39
C LYS A 45 3.14 14.50 0.46
N LEU A 46 3.67 14.99 -0.67
CA LEU A 46 4.51 14.18 -1.55
C LEU A 46 5.75 13.74 -0.80
N VAL A 47 5.88 12.45 -0.59
CA VAL A 47 7.09 11.80 -0.09
C VAL A 47 7.85 11.21 -1.26
N ASN A 48 9.18 11.09 -1.12
CA ASN A 48 10.06 10.52 -2.15
C ASN A 48 9.94 8.99 -2.27
N GLU A 49 8.79 8.43 -1.91
CA GLU A 49 8.53 6.99 -1.85
C GLU A 49 7.24 6.65 -2.60
N ILE A 50 6.95 5.36 -2.72
CA ILE A 50 5.62 4.92 -3.13
C ILE A 50 4.66 5.30 -2.00
N THR A 51 3.55 5.96 -2.33
CA THR A 51 2.63 6.51 -1.34
C THR A 51 1.20 6.06 -1.61
N MET A 52 0.57 5.45 -0.61
CA MET A 52 -0.89 5.28 -0.56
C MET A 52 -1.51 6.54 0.05
N PHE A 53 -2.46 7.15 -0.66
CA PHE A 53 -3.11 8.39 -0.21
C PHE A 53 -4.29 8.06 0.71
N SER A 54 -4.15 8.43 1.98
CA SER A 54 -5.08 8.06 3.06
C SER A 54 -6.51 8.56 2.88
N GLU A 55 -6.72 9.64 2.10
CA GLU A 55 -8.02 10.27 1.90
C GLU A 55 -8.98 9.42 1.04
N TYR A 56 -8.46 8.47 0.24
CA TYR A 56 -9.26 7.75 -0.76
C TYR A 56 -9.66 6.36 -0.33
N GLY A 57 -9.11 5.88 0.78
CA GLY A 57 -9.42 4.57 1.33
C GLY A 57 -8.21 3.64 1.42
N ASN A 58 -8.49 2.41 1.80
CA ASN A 58 -7.48 1.37 1.94
C ASN A 58 -8.07 0.00 1.55
N PRO A 59 -7.26 -1.05 1.40
CA PRO A 59 -7.73 -2.37 0.96
C PRO A 59 -8.80 -3.01 1.84
N SER A 60 -8.90 -2.67 3.13
CA SER A 60 -9.90 -3.24 4.04
C SER A 60 -11.30 -2.62 3.89
N ILE A 61 -11.42 -1.48 3.17
CA ILE A 61 -12.69 -0.77 2.98
C ILE A 61 -13.33 -1.19 1.67
N LYS A 62 -14.54 -1.76 1.72
CA LYS A 62 -15.31 -2.09 0.53
C LYS A 62 -15.75 -0.84 -0.22
N ASN A 63 -15.85 -0.97 -1.55
CA ASN A 63 -16.30 0.10 -2.44
C ASN A 63 -15.44 1.36 -2.37
N SER A 64 -14.18 1.21 -1.98
CA SER A 64 -13.19 2.30 -1.98
C SER A 64 -12.32 2.27 -3.23
N ASN A 65 -11.79 3.43 -3.59
CA ASN A 65 -10.72 3.55 -4.57
C ASN A 65 -9.42 3.74 -3.82
N ILE A 66 -8.56 2.72 -3.81
CA ILE A 66 -7.24 2.81 -3.22
C ILE A 66 -6.32 3.51 -4.21
N ILE A 67 -5.73 4.62 -3.82
CA ILE A 67 -4.86 5.38 -4.72
C ILE A 67 -3.43 5.30 -4.22
N ILE A 68 -2.55 4.82 -5.08
CA ILE A 68 -1.11 4.72 -4.82
C ILE A 68 -0.36 5.47 -5.91
N GLY A 69 0.47 6.42 -5.52
CA GLY A 69 1.28 7.21 -6.42
C GLY A 69 2.77 7.06 -6.17
N SER A 70 3.56 7.29 -7.21
CA SER A 70 5.01 7.44 -7.13
C SER A 70 5.52 8.24 -8.33
N HIS A 71 6.75 8.72 -8.23
CA HIS A 71 7.38 9.45 -9.33
C HIS A 71 7.68 8.54 -10.54
N SER A 72 7.64 9.14 -11.74
CA SER A 72 8.20 8.63 -13.00
C SER A 72 9.57 9.27 -13.28
N GLY A 73 10.14 8.97 -14.43
CA GLY A 73 11.40 9.55 -14.90
C GLY A 73 12.64 8.74 -14.50
N SER A 74 13.81 9.38 -14.48
CA SER A 74 15.10 8.71 -14.30
C SER A 74 15.72 8.83 -12.91
N GLY A 75 15.03 9.45 -11.97
CA GLY A 75 15.50 9.64 -10.60
C GLY A 75 15.52 8.33 -9.79
N ILE A 76 16.28 8.31 -8.69
CA ILE A 76 16.36 7.14 -7.78
C ILE A 76 15.01 6.80 -7.14
N ASN A 77 14.10 7.76 -7.03
CA ASN A 77 12.76 7.63 -6.45
C ASN A 77 11.67 7.44 -7.52
N ALA A 78 12.06 7.20 -8.78
CA ALA A 78 11.14 6.99 -9.90
C ALA A 78 10.65 5.53 -9.93
N TYR A 79 9.97 5.11 -8.88
CA TYR A 79 9.55 3.70 -8.74
C TYR A 79 8.50 3.30 -9.77
N PHE A 80 7.70 4.24 -10.27
CA PHE A 80 6.66 3.98 -11.28
C PHE A 80 7.10 4.34 -12.72
N LYS A 81 8.41 4.45 -12.96
CA LYS A 81 8.95 4.73 -14.30
C LYS A 81 8.53 3.72 -15.37
N ASP A 82 8.34 2.47 -14.97
CA ASP A 82 7.98 1.37 -15.87
C ASP A 82 6.48 1.01 -15.81
N LEU A 83 5.64 1.85 -15.19
CA LEU A 83 4.21 1.60 -15.03
C LEU A 83 3.47 1.46 -16.39
N ASN A 84 4.00 2.11 -17.43
CA ASN A 84 3.50 2.02 -18.80
C ASN A 84 3.72 0.66 -19.47
N LYS A 85 4.53 -0.22 -18.89
CA LYS A 85 4.77 -1.59 -19.38
C LYS A 85 3.74 -2.60 -18.89
N LEU A 86 2.85 -2.18 -18.00
CA LEU A 86 1.75 -3.04 -17.56
C LEU A 86 0.72 -3.22 -18.67
N GLU A 87 0.02 -4.34 -18.61
CA GLU A 87 -1.06 -4.72 -19.52
C GLU A 87 -2.26 -5.23 -18.73
N GLN A 88 -3.43 -5.27 -19.37
CA GLN A 88 -4.60 -5.90 -18.76
C GLN A 88 -4.31 -7.37 -18.41
N GLY A 89 -4.73 -7.79 -17.22
CA GLY A 89 -4.46 -9.12 -16.68
C GLY A 89 -3.20 -9.21 -15.81
N ASP A 90 -2.33 -8.18 -15.80
CA ASP A 90 -1.18 -8.16 -14.90
C ASP A 90 -1.61 -8.07 -13.43
N ILE A 91 -0.82 -8.66 -12.55
CA ILE A 91 -1.14 -8.77 -11.14
C ILE A 91 -0.39 -7.74 -10.31
N VAL A 92 -1.14 -7.09 -9.43
CA VAL A 92 -0.63 -6.21 -8.38
C VAL A 92 -1.01 -6.80 -7.01
N LEU A 93 -0.02 -7.01 -6.15
CA LEU A 93 -0.23 -7.42 -4.77
C LEU A 93 -0.01 -6.23 -3.86
N ILE A 94 -0.94 -6.01 -2.95
CA ILE A 94 -0.86 -4.97 -1.91
C ILE A 94 -0.92 -5.66 -0.57
N THR A 95 0.14 -5.54 0.22
CA THR A 95 0.09 -5.89 1.64
C THR A 95 -0.31 -4.65 2.42
N TYR A 96 -1.38 -4.75 3.19
CA TYR A 96 -1.87 -3.70 4.08
C TYR A 96 -2.15 -4.30 5.46
N GLU A 97 -1.52 -3.78 6.49
CA GLU A 97 -1.65 -4.30 7.87
C GLU A 97 -1.42 -5.82 7.95
N ASN A 98 -0.38 -6.31 7.26
CA ASN A 98 0.00 -7.74 7.17
C ASN A 98 -1.02 -8.65 6.44
N ILE A 99 -2.00 -8.06 5.74
CA ILE A 99 -2.96 -8.79 4.91
C ILE A 99 -2.63 -8.53 3.44
N GLU A 100 -2.51 -9.60 2.65
CA GLU A 100 -2.28 -9.49 1.22
C GLU A 100 -3.60 -9.40 0.45
N TYR A 101 -3.67 -8.43 -0.46
CA TYR A 101 -4.79 -8.17 -1.36
C TYR A 101 -4.29 -8.25 -2.80
N LYS A 102 -4.99 -9.03 -3.61
CA LYS A 102 -4.64 -9.27 -5.00
C LYS A 102 -5.56 -8.51 -5.94
N TYR A 103 -4.95 -7.77 -6.88
CA TYR A 103 -5.63 -7.00 -7.92
C TYR A 103 -5.16 -7.42 -9.29
N GLU A 104 -6.05 -7.35 -10.28
CA GLU A 104 -5.74 -7.56 -11.69
C GLU A 104 -5.95 -6.27 -12.45
N VAL A 105 -4.95 -5.87 -13.24
CA VAL A 105 -5.03 -4.67 -14.09
C VAL A 105 -6.18 -4.81 -15.07
N SER A 106 -7.11 -3.88 -14.99
CA SER A 106 -8.32 -3.84 -15.82
C SER A 106 -8.26 -2.77 -16.89
N ARG A 107 -7.53 -1.67 -16.64
CA ARG A 107 -7.50 -0.52 -17.56
C ARG A 107 -6.23 0.29 -17.39
N ILE A 108 -5.69 0.79 -18.51
CA ILE A 108 -4.53 1.69 -18.55
C ILE A 108 -4.88 2.84 -19.48
N TYR A 109 -4.68 4.07 -19.02
CA TYR A 109 -5.02 5.26 -19.79
C TYR A 109 -4.29 6.50 -19.25
N GLU A 110 -4.37 7.59 -20.02
CA GLU A 110 -3.79 8.87 -19.66
C GLU A 110 -4.90 9.90 -19.41
N VAL A 111 -4.64 10.81 -18.47
CA VAL A 111 -5.53 11.94 -18.17
C VAL A 111 -4.72 13.21 -17.95
N ASP A 112 -5.35 14.36 -18.12
CA ASP A 112 -4.79 15.65 -17.67
C ASP A 112 -4.64 15.68 -16.16
N GLU A 113 -3.62 16.37 -15.64
CA GLU A 113 -3.35 16.47 -14.20
C GLU A 113 -4.52 17.08 -13.40
N SER A 114 -5.36 17.87 -14.05
CA SER A 114 -6.55 18.48 -13.45
C SER A 114 -7.77 17.54 -13.39
N ASP A 115 -7.70 16.36 -14.00
CA ASP A 115 -8.81 15.39 -13.99
C ASP A 115 -8.88 14.66 -12.66
N LEU A 116 -9.74 15.15 -11.77
CA LEU A 116 -9.98 14.55 -10.46
C LEU A 116 -10.99 13.38 -10.48
N SER A 117 -11.52 13.02 -11.65
CA SER A 117 -12.47 11.90 -11.77
C SER A 117 -11.87 10.56 -11.38
N ILE A 118 -10.56 10.40 -11.59
CA ILE A 118 -9.77 9.20 -11.22
C ILE A 118 -9.78 8.92 -9.71
N LEU A 119 -10.02 9.94 -8.91
CA LEU A 119 -10.01 9.84 -7.44
C LEU A 119 -11.31 9.25 -6.88
N LYS A 120 -12.38 9.19 -7.66
CA LYS A 120 -13.69 8.72 -7.23
C LYS A 120 -13.77 7.19 -7.22
N SER A 121 -14.40 6.62 -6.18
CA SER A 121 -14.64 5.18 -6.12
C SER A 121 -15.82 4.72 -6.98
N ASN A 122 -16.80 5.59 -7.20
CA ASN A 122 -18.06 5.28 -7.89
C ASN A 122 -18.78 4.03 -7.30
N GLY A 123 -18.57 3.72 -6.03
CA GLY A 123 -19.17 2.59 -5.35
C GLY A 123 -18.58 1.21 -5.73
N ILE A 124 -17.41 1.18 -6.36
CA ILE A 124 -16.72 -0.04 -6.77
C ILE A 124 -15.34 -0.09 -6.11
N SER A 125 -15.01 -1.25 -5.54
CA SER A 125 -13.65 -1.47 -5.02
C SER A 125 -12.65 -1.53 -6.17
N LYS A 126 -11.65 -0.68 -6.15
CA LYS A 126 -10.57 -0.66 -7.15
C LYS A 126 -9.26 -0.17 -6.56
N LEU A 127 -8.17 -0.50 -7.21
CA LEU A 127 -6.85 0.08 -7.02
C LEU A 127 -6.54 0.99 -8.21
N THR A 128 -6.07 2.19 -7.94
CA THR A 128 -5.59 3.14 -8.94
C THR A 128 -4.11 3.43 -8.66
N LEU A 129 -3.24 3.03 -9.58
CA LEU A 129 -1.85 3.44 -9.57
C LEU A 129 -1.70 4.66 -10.47
N LEU A 130 -0.97 5.67 -10.01
CA LEU A 130 -0.78 6.90 -10.76
C LEU A 130 0.68 7.39 -10.73
N THR A 131 1.10 7.93 -11.86
CA THR A 131 2.40 8.59 -12.00
C THR A 131 2.31 9.72 -13.04
N CYS A 132 3.31 10.61 -13.08
CA CYS A 132 3.44 11.53 -14.21
C CYS A 132 3.82 10.75 -15.47
N LYS A 133 3.39 11.22 -16.63
CA LYS A 133 3.89 10.71 -17.91
C LYS A 133 5.32 11.18 -18.11
N ASP A 134 6.19 10.30 -18.64
CA ASP A 134 7.56 10.68 -18.96
C ASP A 134 7.57 11.86 -19.94
N ASN A 135 8.38 12.88 -19.61
CA ASN A 135 8.55 14.13 -20.36
C ASN A 135 7.29 15.02 -20.48
N ASP A 136 6.21 14.72 -19.76
CA ASP A 136 5.02 15.57 -19.70
C ASP A 136 4.40 15.53 -18.29
N ASP A 137 4.72 16.53 -17.50
CA ASP A 137 4.25 16.65 -16.10
C ASP A 137 2.78 17.06 -15.97
N LYS A 138 2.13 17.45 -17.07
CA LYS A 138 0.69 17.75 -17.11
C LYS A 138 -0.18 16.52 -17.34
N ILE A 139 0.41 15.43 -17.81
CA ILE A 139 -0.31 14.18 -18.07
C ILE A 139 0.00 13.17 -16.96
N ARG A 140 -1.03 12.48 -16.52
CA ARG A 140 -0.92 11.37 -15.57
C ARG A 140 -1.18 10.05 -16.29
N LEU A 141 -0.29 9.10 -16.12
CA LEU A 141 -0.53 7.70 -16.48
C LEU A 141 -1.27 7.03 -15.33
N ILE A 142 -2.39 6.42 -15.67
CA ILE A 142 -3.30 5.76 -14.74
C ILE A 142 -3.37 4.27 -15.07
N VAL A 143 -3.19 3.43 -14.05
CA VAL A 143 -3.46 2.01 -14.11
C VAL A 143 -4.53 1.69 -13.09
N GLU A 144 -5.71 1.29 -13.56
CA GLU A 144 -6.78 0.77 -12.70
C GLU A 144 -6.71 -0.75 -12.63
N ALA A 145 -6.91 -1.29 -11.44
CA ALA A 145 -6.96 -2.72 -11.19
C ALA A 145 -8.15 -3.07 -10.30
N THR A 146 -8.77 -4.22 -10.58
CA THR A 146 -9.91 -4.73 -9.82
C THR A 146 -9.46 -5.84 -8.87
N PRO A 147 -10.04 -5.96 -7.66
CA PRO A 147 -9.72 -7.05 -6.77
C PRO A 147 -10.09 -8.40 -7.40
N ILE A 148 -9.15 -9.35 -7.39
CA ILE A 148 -9.39 -10.74 -7.79
C ILE A 148 -9.67 -11.52 -6.52
N ASP A 149 -10.81 -12.20 -6.49
CA ASP A 149 -11.26 -13.07 -5.43
C ASP A 149 -11.51 -12.46 -4.05
N LYS A 150 -12.43 -13.12 -3.37
CA LYS A 150 -12.82 -12.86 -2.00
C LYS A 150 -11.60 -13.02 -1.11
N TRP A 151 -11.04 -11.87 -0.63
CA TRP A 151 -10.31 -11.73 0.64
C TRP A 151 -9.67 -13.04 1.17
N GLN A 152 -8.58 -13.50 0.58
CA GLN A 152 -7.75 -14.51 1.23
C GLN A 152 -6.81 -13.77 2.18
N VAL A 153 -7.10 -13.91 3.46
CA VAL A 153 -6.21 -13.46 4.53
C VAL A 153 -5.02 -14.40 4.56
N VAL A 154 -3.88 -13.98 4.03
CA VAL A 154 -2.62 -14.68 4.27
C VAL A 154 -2.02 -14.07 5.53
N ILE A 155 -2.25 -14.72 6.65
CA ILE A 155 -1.59 -14.36 7.90
C ILE A 155 -0.19 -14.96 7.86
N TYR A 156 0.82 -14.16 7.67
CA TYR A 156 2.20 -14.58 7.89
C TYR A 156 2.45 -14.70 9.39
N ASN A 157 2.54 -15.95 9.87
CA ASN A 157 2.93 -16.27 11.26
C ASN A 157 4.44 -16.06 11.50
#